data_510569bd16f1e03bb4eb563c7702d4a6
#
_entry.id   510569bd16f1e03bb4eb563c7702d4a6
#
_cell.length_a   1.000
_cell.length_b   1.000
_cell.length_c   1.000
_cell.angle_alpha   90.00
_cell.angle_beta   90.00
_cell.angle_gamma   90.00
#
_symmetry.space_group_name_H-M   'P 1'
#
loop_
_entity.id
_entity.type
_entity.pdbx_description
1 polymer ?
#
loop_
_entity_poly.entity_id
_entity_poly.type
_entity_poly.pdbx_seq_one_letter_code
_entity_poly.pdbx_strand_id
1 'polypeptide(L)'
;MLGGDGRFYNREAIQTILKMAAANGFGRVLVGQGGILSTPAASHVIRKNKAYGGLILSASHNPAGPDEDFGIKYNIGNGGPAPEGVTEAIFARTTEISEYKVLEASNIPLDSVGSFKLGDMQVEVIDSVHDYAELMKSLFDFAAIRKLLAGGFRIKFDAMHAVTGPYATRILVGLLGAPVDSVMNCVPKEDFGGGHPDPNLTYAHELVDVMYADDAPEFGAASDGDGDRNMILGNHFFVTPSDSLAILAANAKAAPGYRGGIAGIARSMPTSAAADRVAAAMGLSCYETPTGWKFFGNLMDDGRVTLCGEESFGTGSNHVREKDGLWAVLFWLNILAVRQTSVAAIVHEHWKEFGRNYYSRHDYEGVDSAAAEQVLQNVRDQFATLPGQMLAGREVASCDDFAYTDPVDSSVSRNQGVRVLFKDGSRIIFRLSGTGTSGATIRIYLESYEADASKHDLDAQDALAAMITAAGEISRLRKLTGRDAPTVIT
;
A
#
# COMPACT_ATOMS: atom_id res chain seq x y z
N MET A 1 -20.27 8.36 -4.23
CA MET A 1 -19.59 7.36 -5.09
C MET A 1 -19.71 5.99 -4.43
N LEU A 2 -19.82 4.91 -5.21
CA LEU A 2 -19.98 3.55 -4.73
C LEU A 2 -19.23 2.56 -5.65
N GLY A 3 -18.53 1.62 -5.11
CA GLY A 3 -17.84 0.55 -5.83
C GLY A 3 -16.99 -0.28 -4.89
N GLY A 4 -16.32 -1.29 -5.41
CA GLY A 4 -15.47 -2.16 -4.60
C GLY A 4 -14.52 -3.01 -5.44
N ASP A 5 -13.87 -3.96 -4.79
CA ASP A 5 -12.87 -4.83 -5.41
C ASP A 5 -13.45 -6.06 -6.14
N GLY A 6 -14.76 -6.24 -6.07
CA GLY A 6 -15.45 -7.33 -6.75
C GLY A 6 -15.50 -8.64 -5.97
N ARG A 7 -15.08 -8.64 -4.70
CA ARG A 7 -15.16 -9.82 -3.82
C ARG A 7 -16.58 -10.33 -3.61
N PHE A 8 -16.71 -11.52 -3.07
CA PHE A 8 -17.99 -12.14 -2.73
C PHE A 8 -18.93 -11.14 -2.05
N TYR A 9 -20.20 -11.17 -2.43
CA TYR A 9 -21.26 -10.28 -1.94
C TYR A 9 -21.16 -8.80 -2.38
N ASN A 10 -20.17 -8.38 -3.14
CA ASN A 10 -19.98 -6.97 -3.53
C ASN A 10 -21.20 -6.42 -4.32
N ARG A 11 -21.70 -7.19 -5.28
CA ARG A 11 -22.83 -6.74 -6.16
C ARG A 11 -24.13 -6.60 -5.39
N GLU A 12 -24.43 -7.55 -4.51
CA GLU A 12 -25.63 -7.57 -3.66
C GLU A 12 -25.61 -6.42 -2.66
N ALA A 13 -24.47 -6.19 -2.02
CA ALA A 13 -24.29 -5.08 -1.10
C ALA A 13 -24.48 -3.72 -1.81
N ILE A 14 -23.94 -3.55 -3.01
CA ILE A 14 -24.15 -2.34 -3.83
C ILE A 14 -25.65 -2.10 -4.10
N GLN A 15 -26.42 -3.12 -4.49
CA GLN A 15 -27.86 -2.97 -4.73
C GLN A 15 -28.60 -2.54 -3.46
N THR A 16 -28.25 -3.14 -2.33
CA THR A 16 -28.82 -2.78 -1.03
C THR A 16 -28.50 -1.33 -0.66
N ILE A 17 -27.23 -0.93 -0.79
CA ILE A 17 -26.77 0.44 -0.49
C ILE A 17 -27.47 1.46 -1.39
N LEU A 18 -27.63 1.17 -2.69
CA LEU A 18 -28.36 2.06 -3.62
C LEU A 18 -29.81 2.26 -3.20
N LYS A 19 -30.53 1.19 -2.83
CA LYS A 19 -31.90 1.25 -2.37
C LYS A 19 -32.04 2.02 -1.05
N MET A 20 -31.07 1.85 -0.14
CA MET A 20 -31.01 2.62 1.10
C MET A 20 -30.73 4.10 0.83
N ALA A 21 -29.77 4.41 -0.06
CA ALA A 21 -29.44 5.78 -0.44
C ALA A 21 -30.64 6.50 -1.05
N ALA A 22 -31.36 5.84 -1.97
CA ALA A 22 -32.58 6.39 -2.58
C ALA A 22 -33.67 6.67 -1.53
N ALA A 23 -33.92 5.75 -0.61
CA ALA A 23 -34.91 5.92 0.46
C ALA A 23 -34.54 7.02 1.47
N ASN A 24 -33.25 7.36 1.59
CA ASN A 24 -32.75 8.39 2.48
C ASN A 24 -32.44 9.74 1.79
N GLY A 25 -32.92 9.94 0.55
CA GLY A 25 -32.94 11.24 -0.12
C GLY A 25 -31.62 11.63 -0.79
N PHE A 26 -30.73 10.67 -1.11
CA PHE A 26 -29.59 10.96 -1.97
C PHE A 26 -30.09 11.30 -3.38
N GLY A 27 -29.60 12.41 -3.94
CA GLY A 27 -30.01 12.87 -5.27
C GLY A 27 -29.28 12.16 -6.40
N ARG A 28 -27.99 11.79 -6.21
CA ARG A 28 -27.15 11.16 -7.23
C ARG A 28 -26.10 10.24 -6.62
N VAL A 29 -25.90 9.07 -7.23
CA VAL A 29 -24.82 8.13 -6.91
C VAL A 29 -24.09 7.71 -8.17
N LEU A 30 -22.76 7.81 -8.17
CA LEU A 30 -21.89 7.24 -9.20
C LEU A 30 -21.49 5.84 -8.78
N VAL A 31 -21.61 4.85 -9.67
CA VAL A 31 -21.26 3.44 -9.39
C VAL A 31 -20.30 2.93 -10.47
N GLY A 32 -19.24 2.24 -10.09
CA GLY A 32 -18.37 1.58 -11.06
C GLY A 32 -19.11 0.49 -11.85
N GLN A 33 -18.81 0.37 -13.15
CA GLN A 33 -19.36 -0.69 -14.00
C GLN A 33 -19.08 -2.07 -13.41
N GLY A 34 -20.10 -2.94 -13.38
CA GLY A 34 -20.01 -4.25 -12.71
C GLY A 34 -19.95 -4.17 -11.19
N GLY A 35 -20.06 -2.98 -10.59
CA GLY A 35 -19.81 -2.73 -9.17
C GLY A 35 -18.32 -2.64 -8.83
N ILE A 36 -17.45 -2.70 -9.83
CA ILE A 36 -15.98 -2.73 -9.67
C ILE A 36 -15.41 -1.32 -9.74
N LEU A 37 -14.59 -0.97 -8.75
CA LEU A 37 -13.82 0.28 -8.73
C LEU A 37 -12.65 0.12 -7.75
N SER A 38 -11.42 0.24 -8.24
CA SER A 38 -10.25 0.15 -7.37
C SER A 38 -10.22 1.32 -6.36
N THR A 39 -9.62 1.10 -5.21
CA THR A 39 -9.51 2.13 -4.16
C THR A 39 -8.90 3.44 -4.68
N PRO A 40 -7.78 3.47 -5.43
CA PRO A 40 -7.27 4.72 -6.01
C PRO A 40 -8.18 5.33 -7.08
N ALA A 41 -8.84 4.53 -7.92
CA ALA A 41 -9.80 5.04 -8.88
C ALA A 41 -11.02 5.66 -8.19
N ALA A 42 -11.49 5.06 -7.10
CA ALA A 42 -12.55 5.60 -6.26
C ALA A 42 -12.17 6.97 -5.68
N SER A 43 -10.96 7.11 -5.14
CA SER A 43 -10.41 8.39 -4.69
C SER A 43 -10.43 9.44 -5.81
N HIS A 44 -9.98 9.08 -7.01
CA HIS A 44 -10.01 9.97 -8.17
C HIS A 44 -11.42 10.38 -8.56
N VAL A 45 -12.38 9.44 -8.64
CA VAL A 45 -13.79 9.71 -9.00
C VAL A 45 -14.43 10.67 -7.99
N ILE A 46 -14.21 10.47 -6.67
CA ILE A 46 -14.70 11.38 -5.63
C ILE A 46 -14.19 12.80 -5.87
N ARG A 47 -12.88 12.97 -6.06
CA ARG A 47 -12.23 14.27 -6.26
C ARG A 47 -12.66 14.95 -7.56
N LYS A 48 -12.63 14.21 -8.67
CA LYS A 48 -13.00 14.71 -10.01
C LYS A 48 -14.45 15.22 -10.07
N ASN A 49 -15.36 14.48 -9.45
CA ASN A 49 -16.79 14.81 -9.45
C ASN A 49 -17.21 15.68 -8.26
N LYS A 50 -16.30 16.07 -7.37
CA LYS A 50 -16.59 16.79 -6.13
C LYS A 50 -17.71 16.11 -5.34
N ALA A 51 -17.67 14.78 -5.28
CA ALA A 51 -18.64 14.00 -4.53
C ALA A 51 -18.51 14.26 -3.04
N TYR A 52 -19.60 14.18 -2.30
CA TYR A 52 -19.61 14.32 -0.84
C TYR A 52 -18.67 13.29 -0.15
N GLY A 53 -18.57 12.10 -0.74
CA GLY A 53 -17.72 11.01 -0.31
C GLY A 53 -18.03 9.75 -1.10
N GLY A 54 -17.50 8.63 -0.63
CA GLY A 54 -17.73 7.35 -1.27
C GLY A 54 -17.64 6.16 -0.31
N LEU A 55 -18.38 5.11 -0.63
CA LEU A 55 -18.25 3.80 -0.01
C LEU A 55 -17.47 2.89 -0.96
N ILE A 56 -16.42 2.28 -0.44
CA ILE A 56 -15.57 1.31 -1.14
C ILE A 56 -15.72 -0.03 -0.44
N LEU A 57 -16.27 -1.01 -1.15
CA LEU A 57 -16.53 -2.35 -0.63
C LEU A 57 -15.27 -3.19 -0.84
N SER A 58 -14.49 -3.32 0.22
CA SER A 58 -13.22 -4.05 0.20
C SER A 58 -12.72 -4.37 1.60
N ALA A 59 -12.08 -5.52 1.77
CA ALA A 59 -11.21 -5.83 2.90
C ALA A 59 -9.73 -5.89 2.45
N SER A 60 -9.35 -5.04 1.45
CA SER A 60 -8.00 -4.92 0.90
C SER A 60 -7.45 -6.28 0.42
N HIS A 61 -6.28 -6.68 0.92
CA HIS A 61 -5.57 -7.90 0.57
C HIS A 61 -6.08 -9.18 1.25
N ASN A 62 -7.09 -9.09 2.13
CA ASN A 62 -7.61 -10.27 2.80
C ASN A 62 -8.36 -11.18 1.83
N PRO A 63 -8.35 -12.50 2.04
CA PRO A 63 -9.10 -13.47 1.25
C PRO A 63 -10.58 -13.10 1.14
N ALA A 64 -11.23 -13.59 0.10
CA ALA A 64 -12.65 -13.37 -0.16
C ALA A 64 -13.37 -14.68 -0.44
N GLY A 65 -14.62 -14.74 -0.03
CA GLY A 65 -15.49 -15.91 -0.19
C GLY A 65 -16.67 -15.83 0.77
N PRO A 66 -17.55 -16.85 0.76
CA PRO A 66 -18.73 -16.87 1.65
C PRO A 66 -18.42 -16.79 3.15
N ASP A 67 -17.26 -17.33 3.56
CA ASP A 67 -16.82 -17.43 4.95
C ASP A 67 -15.62 -16.50 5.24
N GLU A 68 -15.25 -15.66 4.28
CA GLU A 68 -14.07 -14.79 4.33
C GLU A 68 -14.45 -13.32 4.55
N ASP A 69 -13.45 -12.42 4.54
CA ASP A 69 -13.61 -11.04 4.92
C ASP A 69 -14.40 -10.19 3.90
N PHE A 70 -15.29 -9.36 4.41
CA PHE A 70 -15.99 -8.31 3.68
C PHE A 70 -15.92 -6.99 4.46
N GLY A 71 -15.48 -5.92 3.80
CA GLY A 71 -15.34 -4.61 4.42
C GLY A 71 -16.07 -3.51 3.66
N ILE A 72 -16.41 -2.44 4.38
CA ILE A 72 -16.94 -1.20 3.81
C ILE A 72 -16.09 -0.06 4.33
N LYS A 73 -15.31 0.57 3.44
CA LYS A 73 -14.50 1.75 3.73
C LYS A 73 -15.31 3.00 3.37
N TYR A 74 -15.21 4.05 4.17
CA TYR A 74 -15.76 5.37 3.84
C TYR A 74 -14.65 6.36 3.54
N ASN A 75 -14.67 6.91 2.33
CA ASN A 75 -13.78 7.99 1.92
C ASN A 75 -14.55 9.31 1.87
N ILE A 76 -13.99 10.36 2.46
CA ILE A 76 -14.58 11.69 2.49
C ILE A 76 -14.36 12.47 1.17
N GLY A 77 -14.87 13.67 1.09
CA GLY A 77 -14.88 14.49 -0.15
C GLY A 77 -13.50 14.83 -0.71
N ASN A 78 -12.40 14.73 0.07
CA ASN A 78 -11.04 14.86 -0.47
C ASN A 78 -10.56 13.61 -1.20
N GLY A 79 -11.32 12.49 -1.16
CA GLY A 79 -11.02 11.21 -1.77
C GLY A 79 -10.19 10.27 -0.88
N GLY A 80 -9.83 10.68 0.32
CA GLY A 80 -9.07 9.88 1.28
C GLY A 80 -9.94 9.19 2.33
N PRO A 81 -9.35 8.25 3.09
CA PRO A 81 -10.03 7.57 4.18
C PRO A 81 -10.57 8.56 5.21
N ALA A 82 -11.76 8.30 5.73
CA ALA A 82 -12.37 9.14 6.73
C ALA A 82 -11.52 9.22 8.02
N PRO A 83 -11.35 10.40 8.63
CA PRO A 83 -10.71 10.55 9.93
C PRO A 83 -11.44 9.77 11.03
N GLU A 84 -10.71 9.39 12.09
CA GLU A 84 -11.27 8.61 13.22
C GLU A 84 -12.54 9.24 13.81
N GLY A 85 -12.54 10.55 14.05
CA GLY A 85 -13.72 11.21 14.60
C GLY A 85 -14.97 11.10 13.71
N VAL A 86 -14.81 10.96 12.39
CA VAL A 86 -15.93 10.71 11.47
C VAL A 86 -16.43 9.26 11.59
N THR A 87 -15.50 8.30 11.61
CA THR A 87 -15.86 6.87 11.73
C THR A 87 -16.46 6.54 13.11
N GLU A 88 -15.93 7.14 14.17
CA GLU A 88 -16.50 7.04 15.52
C GLU A 88 -17.92 7.61 15.60
N ALA A 89 -18.16 8.77 15.00
CA ALA A 89 -19.51 9.36 14.93
C ALA A 89 -20.49 8.49 14.15
N ILE A 90 -20.04 7.88 13.03
CA ILE A 90 -20.85 6.91 12.27
C ILE A 90 -21.14 5.70 13.14
N PHE A 91 -20.13 5.13 13.81
CA PHE A 91 -20.30 3.96 14.69
C PHE A 91 -21.27 4.26 15.83
N ALA A 92 -21.09 5.39 16.53
CA ALA A 92 -22.02 5.81 17.60
C ALA A 92 -23.46 5.87 17.06
N ARG A 93 -23.65 6.42 15.85
CA ARG A 93 -24.99 6.47 15.24
C ARG A 93 -25.59 5.09 14.97
N THR A 94 -24.78 4.09 14.59
CA THR A 94 -25.27 2.72 14.36
C THR A 94 -25.82 2.05 15.62
N THR A 95 -25.35 2.48 16.80
CA THR A 95 -25.83 1.94 18.08
C THR A 95 -27.14 2.60 18.56
N GLU A 96 -27.54 3.73 17.97
CA GLU A 96 -28.73 4.49 18.34
C GLU A 96 -29.95 4.22 17.45
N ILE A 97 -29.71 3.88 16.15
CA ILE A 97 -30.80 3.66 15.19
C ILE A 97 -31.57 2.38 15.52
N SER A 98 -32.91 2.47 15.48
CA SER A 98 -33.82 1.34 15.66
C SER A 98 -34.51 0.91 14.37
N GLU A 99 -34.42 1.72 13.33
CA GLU A 99 -35.01 1.47 12.01
C GLU A 99 -34.13 2.04 10.90
N TYR A 100 -34.24 1.51 9.70
CA TYR A 100 -33.61 2.04 8.49
C TYR A 100 -34.60 1.99 7.33
N LYS A 101 -34.42 2.90 6.34
CA LYS A 101 -35.28 3.01 5.16
C LYS A 101 -34.63 2.34 3.97
N VAL A 102 -35.39 1.51 3.28
CA VAL A 102 -35.00 0.84 2.03
C VAL A 102 -36.11 1.06 1.00
N LEU A 103 -35.76 1.41 -0.22
CA LEU A 103 -36.71 1.51 -1.33
C LEU A 103 -36.95 0.11 -1.92
N GLU A 104 -38.21 -0.30 -2.01
CA GLU A 104 -38.58 -1.49 -2.77
C GLU A 104 -38.57 -1.16 -4.27
N ALA A 105 -37.55 -1.62 -4.98
CA ALA A 105 -37.39 -1.39 -6.42
C ALA A 105 -36.53 -2.49 -7.06
N SER A 106 -36.60 -2.61 -8.37
CA SER A 106 -35.74 -3.50 -9.15
C SER A 106 -34.26 -3.08 -9.03
N ASN A 107 -33.37 -4.03 -9.21
CA ASN A 107 -31.93 -3.79 -9.21
C ASN A 107 -31.50 -2.93 -10.40
N ILE A 108 -30.47 -2.13 -10.22
CA ILE A 108 -29.82 -1.36 -11.26
C ILE A 108 -28.93 -2.30 -12.10
N PRO A 109 -28.96 -2.21 -13.45
CA PRO A 109 -28.10 -3.02 -14.33
C PRO A 109 -26.65 -2.51 -14.27
N LEU A 110 -25.86 -3.00 -13.31
CA LEU A 110 -24.48 -2.53 -13.04
C LEU A 110 -23.51 -2.77 -14.21
N ASP A 111 -23.80 -3.72 -15.09
CA ASP A 111 -22.92 -4.07 -16.22
C ASP A 111 -23.03 -3.09 -17.40
N SER A 112 -24.06 -2.23 -17.40
CA SER A 112 -24.32 -1.28 -18.47
C SER A 112 -23.97 0.13 -18.04
N VAL A 113 -22.94 0.73 -18.67
CA VAL A 113 -22.63 2.15 -18.48
C VAL A 113 -23.82 2.99 -18.92
N GLY A 114 -24.23 3.94 -18.07
CA GLY A 114 -25.38 4.80 -18.38
C GLY A 114 -26.02 5.38 -17.13
N SER A 115 -27.13 6.10 -17.36
CA SER A 115 -27.87 6.76 -16.29
C SER A 115 -29.23 6.09 -16.08
N PHE A 116 -29.53 5.76 -14.84
CA PHE A 116 -30.71 5.02 -14.39
C PHE A 116 -31.40 5.81 -13.28
N LYS A 117 -32.72 5.61 -13.14
CA LYS A 117 -33.48 6.15 -12.01
C LYS A 117 -33.76 5.06 -10.98
N LEU A 118 -33.62 5.41 -9.70
CA LEU A 118 -34.02 4.59 -8.57
C LEU A 118 -34.86 5.47 -7.61
N GLY A 119 -36.19 5.42 -7.75
CA GLY A 119 -37.05 6.44 -7.18
C GLY A 119 -36.73 7.83 -7.76
N ASP A 120 -36.49 8.80 -6.92
CA ASP A 120 -36.08 10.16 -7.31
C ASP A 120 -34.55 10.29 -7.50
N MET A 121 -33.78 9.30 -7.06
CA MET A 121 -32.32 9.30 -7.16
C MET A 121 -31.85 8.93 -8.56
N GLN A 122 -30.84 9.66 -9.06
CA GLN A 122 -30.11 9.31 -10.27
C GLN A 122 -28.95 8.38 -9.92
N VAL A 123 -28.89 7.21 -10.55
CA VAL A 123 -27.74 6.31 -10.49
C VAL A 123 -27.00 6.35 -11.82
N GLU A 124 -25.74 6.69 -11.80
CA GLU A 124 -24.88 6.74 -12.97
C GLU A 124 -23.83 5.64 -12.88
N VAL A 125 -23.96 4.63 -13.74
CA VAL A 125 -22.95 3.58 -13.88
C VAL A 125 -21.85 4.10 -14.81
N ILE A 126 -20.64 4.27 -14.27
CA ILE A 126 -19.48 4.83 -14.97
C ILE A 126 -18.53 3.73 -15.42
N ASP A 127 -17.78 3.97 -16.49
CA ASP A 127 -16.65 3.11 -16.87
C ASP A 127 -15.58 3.18 -15.76
N SER A 128 -15.32 2.06 -15.10
CA SER A 128 -14.45 1.97 -13.93
C SER A 128 -12.99 2.34 -14.21
N VAL A 129 -12.56 2.23 -15.47
CA VAL A 129 -11.14 2.38 -15.86
C VAL A 129 -10.85 3.71 -16.56
N HIS A 130 -11.83 4.27 -17.26
CA HIS A 130 -11.61 5.39 -18.19
C HIS A 130 -10.95 6.60 -17.50
N ASP A 131 -11.56 7.11 -16.45
CA ASP A 131 -11.10 8.31 -15.76
C ASP A 131 -9.73 8.12 -15.14
N TYR A 132 -9.50 6.94 -14.57
CA TYR A 132 -8.19 6.58 -14.02
C TYR A 132 -7.12 6.49 -15.11
N ALA A 133 -7.41 5.87 -16.25
CA ALA A 133 -6.46 5.79 -17.35
C ALA A 133 -6.10 7.19 -17.91
N GLU A 134 -7.05 8.12 -18.00
CA GLU A 134 -6.77 9.50 -18.41
C GLU A 134 -5.90 10.25 -17.37
N LEU A 135 -6.12 10.00 -16.07
CA LEU A 135 -5.24 10.52 -15.02
C LEU A 135 -3.81 9.99 -15.21
N MET A 136 -3.63 8.67 -15.40
CA MET A 136 -2.30 8.07 -15.63
C MET A 136 -1.60 8.62 -16.86
N LYS A 137 -2.32 8.86 -17.96
CA LYS A 137 -1.76 9.53 -19.16
C LYS A 137 -1.25 10.93 -18.89
N SER A 138 -1.86 11.65 -17.94
CA SER A 138 -1.43 13.00 -17.57
C SER A 138 -0.16 13.02 -16.73
N LEU A 139 0.12 11.92 -16.02
CA LEU A 139 1.26 11.79 -15.11
C LEU A 139 2.52 11.18 -15.77
N PHE A 140 2.33 10.23 -16.69
CA PHE A 140 3.41 9.41 -17.25
C PHE A 140 3.57 9.58 -18.75
N ASP A 141 4.79 9.37 -19.25
CA ASP A 141 5.12 9.41 -20.68
C ASP A 141 4.76 8.07 -21.35
N PHE A 142 3.50 7.94 -21.73
CA PHE A 142 2.98 6.75 -22.42
C PHE A 142 3.69 6.52 -23.78
N ALA A 143 4.21 7.56 -24.43
CA ALA A 143 4.94 7.40 -25.69
C ALA A 143 6.31 6.75 -25.46
N ALA A 144 7.03 7.18 -24.42
CA ALA A 144 8.30 6.59 -24.02
C ALA A 144 8.13 5.13 -23.56
N ILE A 145 7.10 4.83 -22.75
CA ILE A 145 6.81 3.46 -22.30
C ILE A 145 6.45 2.57 -23.50
N ARG A 146 5.60 3.02 -24.41
CA ARG A 146 5.29 2.26 -25.63
C ARG A 146 6.55 1.96 -26.46
N LYS A 147 7.45 2.93 -26.58
CA LYS A 147 8.70 2.74 -27.29
C LYS A 147 9.59 1.69 -26.62
N LEU A 148 9.64 1.69 -25.28
CA LEU A 148 10.36 0.67 -24.50
C LEU A 148 9.83 -0.72 -24.80
N LEU A 149 8.50 -0.92 -24.69
CA LEU A 149 7.83 -2.22 -24.93
C LEU A 149 7.99 -2.68 -26.39
N ALA A 150 7.79 -1.78 -27.37
CA ALA A 150 7.99 -2.07 -28.78
C ALA A 150 9.45 -2.41 -29.11
N GLY A 151 10.42 -1.99 -28.29
CA GLY A 151 11.82 -2.34 -28.38
C GLY A 151 12.17 -3.74 -27.87
N GLY A 152 11.19 -4.53 -27.43
CA GLY A 152 11.37 -5.91 -26.95
C GLY A 152 11.54 -6.03 -25.43
N PHE A 153 11.32 -4.96 -24.68
CA PHE A 153 11.30 -5.02 -23.21
C PHE A 153 10.05 -5.75 -22.73
N ARG A 154 10.22 -6.91 -22.09
CA ARG A 154 9.14 -7.78 -21.67
C ARG A 154 8.72 -7.44 -20.23
N ILE A 155 7.42 -7.48 -20.00
CA ILE A 155 6.84 -7.26 -18.69
C ILE A 155 5.91 -8.40 -18.30
N LYS A 156 5.70 -8.61 -17.00
CA LYS A 156 4.65 -9.48 -16.47
C LYS A 156 3.93 -8.77 -15.32
N PHE A 157 2.63 -8.61 -15.44
CA PHE A 157 1.80 -8.02 -14.38
C PHE A 157 0.78 -9.05 -13.91
N ASP A 158 0.74 -9.29 -12.60
CA ASP A 158 -0.24 -10.17 -11.95
C ASP A 158 -1.30 -9.34 -11.23
N ALA A 159 -2.54 -9.44 -11.68
CA ALA A 159 -3.68 -8.81 -11.03
C ALA A 159 -4.28 -9.65 -9.89
N MET A 160 -3.75 -10.84 -9.61
CA MET A 160 -4.16 -11.75 -8.52
C MET A 160 -5.68 -12.03 -8.52
N HIS A 161 -6.29 -12.14 -9.70
CA HIS A 161 -7.75 -12.26 -9.91
C HIS A 161 -8.59 -11.15 -9.27
N ALA A 162 -7.99 -9.98 -9.05
CA ALA A 162 -8.59 -8.87 -8.32
C ALA A 162 -8.93 -7.67 -9.24
N VAL A 163 -9.30 -6.55 -8.62
CA VAL A 163 -9.88 -5.37 -9.27
C VAL A 163 -8.99 -4.74 -10.33
N THR A 164 -7.66 -4.89 -10.23
CA THR A 164 -6.71 -4.27 -11.17
C THR A 164 -6.66 -4.96 -12.53
N GLY A 165 -7.26 -6.14 -12.69
CA GLY A 165 -7.27 -6.88 -13.96
C GLY A 165 -7.77 -6.07 -15.16
N PRO A 166 -8.99 -5.51 -15.13
CA PRO A 166 -9.50 -4.64 -16.20
C PRO A 166 -8.64 -3.39 -16.44
N TYR A 167 -8.04 -2.81 -15.39
CA TYR A 167 -7.15 -1.65 -15.50
C TYR A 167 -5.85 -2.03 -16.21
N ALA A 168 -5.20 -3.11 -15.80
CA ALA A 168 -3.95 -3.60 -16.40
C ALA A 168 -4.18 -3.98 -17.87
N THR A 169 -5.25 -4.69 -18.19
CA THR A 169 -5.62 -5.07 -19.56
C THR A 169 -5.80 -3.81 -20.43
N ARG A 170 -6.57 -2.81 -19.98
CA ARG A 170 -6.80 -1.60 -20.76
C ARG A 170 -5.53 -0.75 -20.88
N ILE A 171 -4.77 -0.57 -19.79
CA ILE A 171 -3.63 0.35 -19.77
C ILE A 171 -2.38 -0.31 -20.37
N LEU A 172 -1.95 -1.48 -19.87
CA LEU A 172 -0.71 -2.10 -20.31
C LEU A 172 -0.85 -2.68 -21.71
N VAL A 173 -1.91 -3.43 -21.99
CA VAL A 173 -2.13 -4.04 -23.30
C VAL A 173 -2.76 -3.03 -24.28
N GLY A 174 -3.89 -2.44 -23.93
CA GLY A 174 -4.68 -1.60 -24.84
C GLY A 174 -4.03 -0.26 -25.17
N LEU A 175 -3.48 0.45 -24.18
CA LEU A 175 -2.94 1.80 -24.36
C LEU A 175 -1.42 1.82 -24.55
N LEU A 176 -0.69 0.95 -23.87
CA LEU A 176 0.78 0.90 -23.95
C LEU A 176 1.29 -0.12 -24.98
N GLY A 177 0.43 -1.04 -25.46
CA GLY A 177 0.77 -1.99 -26.51
C GLY A 177 1.61 -3.18 -26.06
N ALA A 178 1.60 -3.50 -24.77
CA ALA A 178 2.19 -4.74 -24.27
C ALA A 178 1.49 -5.97 -24.89
N PRO A 179 2.17 -7.08 -25.17
CA PRO A 179 1.56 -8.34 -25.57
C PRO A 179 0.48 -8.79 -24.57
N VAL A 180 -0.54 -9.51 -25.01
CA VAL A 180 -1.65 -9.97 -24.16
C VAL A 180 -1.17 -10.86 -23.03
N ASP A 181 -0.14 -11.67 -23.26
CA ASP A 181 0.50 -12.53 -22.27
C ASP A 181 1.37 -11.77 -21.24
N SER A 182 1.55 -10.46 -21.40
CA SER A 182 2.20 -9.61 -20.41
C SER A 182 1.38 -9.42 -19.13
N VAL A 183 0.10 -9.80 -19.14
CA VAL A 183 -0.78 -9.70 -17.99
C VAL A 183 -1.33 -11.08 -17.63
N MET A 184 -1.44 -11.37 -16.33
CA MET A 184 -1.96 -12.63 -15.82
C MET A 184 -2.98 -12.39 -14.71
N ASN A 185 -3.86 -13.37 -14.51
CA ASN A 185 -4.92 -13.34 -13.49
C ASN A 185 -5.81 -12.08 -13.57
N CYS A 186 -6.04 -11.54 -14.78
CA CYS A 186 -6.72 -10.27 -15.02
C CYS A 186 -8.24 -10.33 -15.09
N VAL A 187 -8.84 -11.50 -14.89
CA VAL A 187 -10.29 -11.63 -14.75
C VAL A 187 -10.62 -11.63 -13.27
N PRO A 188 -11.29 -10.58 -12.75
CA PRO A 188 -11.70 -10.52 -11.35
C PRO A 188 -12.61 -11.68 -10.99
N LYS A 189 -12.37 -12.31 -9.84
CA LYS A 189 -13.19 -13.38 -9.28
C LYS A 189 -13.65 -12.99 -7.87
N GLU A 190 -14.84 -13.44 -7.49
CA GLU A 190 -15.43 -13.09 -6.18
C GLU A 190 -14.64 -13.67 -5.00
N ASP A 191 -13.87 -14.73 -5.22
CA ASP A 191 -13.00 -15.42 -4.27
C ASP A 191 -11.50 -15.19 -4.55
N PHE A 192 -11.15 -14.28 -5.46
CA PHE A 192 -9.79 -14.07 -5.97
C PHE A 192 -9.13 -15.39 -6.45
N GLY A 193 -9.95 -16.32 -6.98
CA GLY A 193 -9.50 -17.63 -7.45
C GLY A 193 -9.11 -18.60 -6.32
N GLY A 194 -9.62 -18.39 -5.11
CA GLY A 194 -9.27 -19.12 -3.90
C GLY A 194 -7.91 -18.73 -3.33
N GLY A 195 -7.35 -17.59 -3.80
CA GLY A 195 -6.05 -17.06 -3.38
C GLY A 195 -6.14 -16.00 -2.30
N HIS A 196 -4.96 -15.58 -1.83
CA HIS A 196 -4.76 -14.44 -0.94
C HIS A 196 -4.15 -13.30 -1.76
N PRO A 197 -4.92 -12.23 -2.10
CA PRO A 197 -4.49 -11.22 -3.04
C PRO A 197 -3.58 -10.16 -2.37
N ASP A 198 -2.48 -10.59 -1.76
CA ASP A 198 -1.45 -9.74 -1.16
C ASP A 198 -0.14 -9.84 -1.98
N PRO A 199 0.33 -8.75 -2.60
CA PRO A 199 1.43 -8.76 -3.57
C PRO A 199 2.78 -8.83 -2.87
N ASN A 200 3.12 -9.99 -2.33
CA ASN A 200 4.40 -10.30 -1.73
C ASN A 200 4.97 -11.61 -2.29
N LEU A 201 6.20 -11.94 -1.95
CA LEU A 201 6.89 -13.12 -2.49
C LEU A 201 6.21 -14.46 -2.14
N THR A 202 5.42 -14.49 -1.08
CA THR A 202 4.72 -15.70 -0.62
C THR A 202 3.43 -15.92 -1.42
N TYR A 203 2.59 -14.88 -1.54
CA TYR A 203 1.25 -15.03 -2.11
C TYR A 203 1.21 -14.80 -3.63
N ALA A 204 2.09 -13.96 -4.18
CA ALA A 204 2.24 -13.78 -5.63
C ALA A 204 3.23 -14.79 -6.24
N HIS A 205 3.25 -16.03 -5.74
CA HIS A 205 4.24 -17.06 -6.11
C HIS A 205 4.22 -17.38 -7.62
N GLU A 206 3.06 -17.35 -8.29
CA GLU A 206 2.98 -17.57 -9.74
C GLU A 206 3.81 -16.53 -10.53
N LEU A 207 3.75 -15.26 -10.12
CA LEU A 207 4.59 -14.21 -10.71
C LEU A 207 6.06 -14.40 -10.33
N VAL A 208 6.35 -14.76 -9.07
CA VAL A 208 7.72 -15.00 -8.61
C VAL A 208 8.36 -16.13 -9.42
N ASP A 209 7.65 -17.23 -9.65
CA ASP A 209 8.13 -18.34 -10.47
C ASP A 209 8.49 -17.89 -11.89
N VAL A 210 7.68 -17.04 -12.51
CA VAL A 210 7.96 -16.45 -13.82
C VAL A 210 9.20 -15.55 -13.79
N MET A 211 9.34 -14.71 -12.76
CA MET A 211 10.41 -13.72 -12.66
C MET A 211 11.77 -14.32 -12.24
N TYR A 212 11.77 -15.55 -11.74
CA TYR A 212 12.98 -16.30 -11.37
C TYR A 212 13.27 -17.49 -12.29
N ALA A 213 12.56 -17.60 -13.42
CA ALA A 213 12.84 -18.58 -14.46
C ALA A 213 14.02 -18.14 -15.35
N ASP A 214 14.65 -19.09 -16.08
CA ASP A 214 15.80 -18.80 -16.95
C ASP A 214 15.49 -17.77 -18.06
N ASP A 215 14.25 -17.71 -18.53
CA ASP A 215 13.78 -16.79 -19.56
C ASP A 215 12.91 -15.66 -19.01
N ALA A 216 13.10 -15.32 -17.74
CA ALA A 216 12.33 -14.30 -17.05
C ALA A 216 12.24 -12.98 -17.81
N PRO A 217 11.10 -12.28 -17.77
CA PRO A 217 10.98 -10.94 -18.33
C PRO A 217 11.84 -9.91 -17.57
N GLU A 218 12.01 -8.73 -18.15
CA GLU A 218 12.84 -7.67 -17.58
C GLU A 218 12.19 -6.96 -16.41
N PHE A 219 10.84 -7.01 -16.31
CA PHE A 219 10.06 -6.34 -15.26
C PHE A 219 8.84 -7.17 -14.87
N GLY A 220 8.62 -7.34 -13.57
CA GLY A 220 7.44 -7.95 -12.99
C GLY A 220 6.77 -7.05 -11.96
N ALA A 221 5.45 -7.12 -11.87
CA ALA A 221 4.70 -6.43 -10.83
C ALA A 221 3.41 -7.15 -10.49
N ALA A 222 2.95 -7.00 -9.25
CA ALA A 222 1.63 -7.48 -8.81
C ALA A 222 0.90 -6.39 -8.03
N SER A 223 -0.43 -6.50 -7.95
CA SER A 223 -1.27 -5.59 -7.17
C SER A 223 -2.31 -6.39 -6.37
N ASP A 224 -2.74 -5.82 -5.22
CA ASP A 224 -3.64 -6.49 -4.27
C ASP A 224 -5.13 -6.44 -4.66
N GLY A 225 -5.97 -6.95 -3.73
CA GLY A 225 -7.41 -7.10 -3.91
C GLY A 225 -8.12 -5.83 -4.35
N ASP A 226 -7.85 -4.67 -3.74
CA ASP A 226 -8.47 -3.40 -4.08
C ASP A 226 -7.57 -2.43 -4.88
N GLY A 227 -6.38 -2.89 -5.27
CA GLY A 227 -5.51 -2.20 -6.21
C GLY A 227 -4.69 -1.07 -5.61
N ASP A 228 -4.54 -1.03 -4.30
CA ASP A 228 -3.82 0.04 -3.62
C ASP A 228 -2.35 -0.31 -3.31
N ARG A 229 -1.95 -1.60 -3.36
CA ARG A 229 -0.58 -2.07 -3.14
C ARG A 229 0.09 -2.51 -4.43
N ASN A 230 1.43 -2.60 -4.36
CA ASN A 230 2.25 -3.06 -5.48
C ASN A 230 3.49 -3.82 -5.02
N MET A 231 3.82 -4.91 -5.70
CA MET A 231 5.15 -5.55 -5.65
C MET A 231 5.90 -5.26 -6.94
N ILE A 232 7.18 -4.98 -6.85
CA ILE A 232 8.05 -4.72 -8.01
C ILE A 232 9.16 -5.75 -8.05
N LEU A 233 9.33 -6.37 -9.21
CA LEU A 233 10.37 -7.35 -9.50
C LEU A 233 11.17 -6.94 -10.77
N GLY A 234 12.45 -7.20 -10.77
CA GLY A 234 13.27 -7.31 -11.96
C GLY A 234 13.53 -8.78 -12.28
N ASN A 235 14.25 -9.03 -13.36
CA ASN A 235 14.74 -10.35 -13.70
C ASN A 235 15.62 -10.89 -12.55
N HIS A 236 15.21 -11.96 -11.88
CA HIS A 236 15.83 -12.54 -10.68
C HIS A 236 16.09 -11.52 -9.55
N PHE A 237 15.26 -10.50 -9.40
CA PHE A 237 15.51 -9.42 -8.46
C PHE A 237 14.23 -8.90 -7.80
N PHE A 238 14.21 -8.83 -6.47
CA PHE A 238 13.11 -8.25 -5.69
C PHE A 238 13.47 -6.82 -5.23
N VAL A 239 12.55 -5.89 -5.42
CA VAL A 239 12.67 -4.51 -4.92
C VAL A 239 11.84 -4.38 -3.64
N THR A 240 12.49 -4.05 -2.51
CA THR A 240 11.75 -3.79 -1.28
C THR A 240 10.84 -2.57 -1.43
N PRO A 241 9.66 -2.53 -0.77
CA PRO A 241 8.79 -1.35 -0.80
C PRO A 241 9.50 -0.07 -0.35
N SER A 242 10.39 -0.19 0.63
CA SER A 242 11.18 0.95 1.14
C SER A 242 12.14 1.51 0.09
N ASP A 243 12.88 0.64 -0.62
CA ASP A 243 13.74 1.05 -1.73
C ASP A 243 12.92 1.60 -2.90
N SER A 244 11.77 0.97 -3.20
CA SER A 244 10.88 1.45 -4.26
C SER A 244 10.49 2.91 -4.05
N LEU A 245 9.98 3.28 -2.85
CA LEU A 245 9.65 4.67 -2.52
C LEU A 245 10.83 5.61 -2.73
N ALA A 246 12.01 5.25 -2.22
CA ALA A 246 13.22 6.06 -2.31
C ALA A 246 13.65 6.27 -3.78
N ILE A 247 13.59 5.20 -4.60
CA ILE A 247 13.94 5.23 -6.02
C ILE A 247 12.93 6.07 -6.81
N LEU A 248 11.63 5.93 -6.56
CA LEU A 248 10.60 6.77 -7.20
C LEU A 248 10.86 8.26 -6.89
N ALA A 249 11.19 8.59 -5.63
CA ALA A 249 11.49 9.95 -5.22
C ALA A 249 12.75 10.49 -5.92
N ALA A 250 13.85 9.74 -5.93
CA ALA A 250 15.10 10.14 -6.57
C ALA A 250 14.95 10.34 -8.09
N ASN A 251 14.06 9.57 -8.72
CA ASN A 251 13.79 9.63 -10.16
C ASN A 251 12.49 10.39 -10.52
N ALA A 252 11.91 11.16 -9.59
CA ALA A 252 10.59 11.78 -9.80
C ALA A 252 10.50 12.60 -11.09
N LYS A 253 11.55 13.36 -11.43
CA LYS A 253 11.60 14.20 -12.63
C LYS A 253 11.57 13.43 -13.95
N ALA A 254 11.77 12.10 -13.93
CA ALA A 254 11.64 11.26 -15.13
C ALA A 254 10.18 11.20 -15.63
N ALA A 255 9.20 11.31 -14.74
CA ALA A 255 7.79 11.29 -15.09
C ALA A 255 7.26 12.73 -15.34
N PRO A 256 6.53 12.96 -16.44
CA PRO A 256 6.02 14.30 -16.80
C PRO A 256 5.24 15.01 -15.68
N GLY A 257 4.40 14.28 -14.96
CA GLY A 257 3.61 14.84 -13.86
C GLY A 257 4.43 15.39 -12.67
N TYR A 258 5.70 14.99 -12.57
CA TYR A 258 6.60 15.39 -11.47
C TYR A 258 7.84 16.17 -11.95
N ARG A 259 7.91 16.58 -13.24
CA ARG A 259 9.04 17.35 -13.78
C ARG A 259 9.29 18.67 -13.06
N GLY A 260 8.24 19.28 -12.55
CA GLY A 260 8.31 20.50 -11.73
C GLY A 260 8.99 20.34 -10.37
N GLY A 261 9.28 19.09 -9.99
CA GLY A 261 9.79 18.72 -8.68
C GLY A 261 8.68 18.18 -7.77
N ILE A 262 9.08 17.72 -6.59
CA ILE A 262 8.20 17.25 -5.52
C ILE A 262 8.34 18.17 -4.30
N ALA A 263 7.26 18.36 -3.54
CA ALA A 263 7.25 19.25 -2.37
C ALA A 263 7.97 18.63 -1.17
N GLY A 264 7.83 17.32 -1.00
CA GLY A 264 8.41 16.54 0.08
C GLY A 264 8.03 15.07 -0.04
N ILE A 265 8.57 14.27 0.88
CA ILE A 265 8.34 12.83 0.97
C ILE A 265 7.75 12.51 2.34
N ALA A 266 6.89 11.52 2.43
CA ALA A 266 6.47 10.95 3.71
C ALA A 266 6.60 9.42 3.69
N ARG A 267 6.95 8.85 4.84
CA ARG A 267 6.96 7.40 5.06
C ARG A 267 6.31 7.05 6.38
N SER A 268 5.73 5.86 6.47
CA SER A 268 5.33 5.34 7.77
C SER A 268 6.56 5.09 8.66
N MET A 269 6.39 5.16 9.96
CA MET A 269 7.46 5.00 10.93
C MET A 269 8.21 3.66 10.75
N PRO A 270 7.54 2.52 10.50
CA PRO A 270 8.26 1.26 10.29
C PRO A 270 8.95 1.16 8.92
N THR A 271 8.59 1.97 7.93
CA THR A 271 9.29 2.02 6.61
C THR A 271 10.73 2.50 6.79
N SER A 272 11.67 1.97 6.01
CA SER A 272 13.09 2.31 6.17
C SER A 272 13.39 3.78 5.91
N ALA A 273 14.50 4.27 6.46
CA ALA A 273 14.99 5.64 6.27
C ALA A 273 15.66 5.87 4.90
N ALA A 274 15.52 4.96 3.94
CA ALA A 274 16.05 5.17 2.58
C ALA A 274 15.48 6.44 1.94
N ALA A 275 14.18 6.69 2.10
CA ALA A 275 13.52 7.90 1.59
C ALA A 275 14.02 9.20 2.27
N ASP A 276 14.39 9.13 3.56
CA ASP A 276 14.98 10.28 4.29
C ASP A 276 16.30 10.72 3.68
N ARG A 277 17.14 9.78 3.26
CA ARG A 277 18.43 10.06 2.62
C ARG A 277 18.25 10.75 1.26
N VAL A 278 17.30 10.28 0.48
CA VAL A 278 16.94 10.93 -0.80
C VAL A 278 16.42 12.34 -0.56
N ALA A 279 15.50 12.51 0.39
CA ALA A 279 14.97 13.82 0.72
C ALA A 279 16.08 14.79 1.15
N ALA A 280 16.99 14.35 2.03
CA ALA A 280 18.13 15.15 2.48
C ALA A 280 19.03 15.56 1.30
N ALA A 281 19.36 14.63 0.38
CA ALA A 281 20.17 14.93 -0.80
C ALA A 281 19.47 15.89 -1.77
N MET A 282 18.14 15.86 -1.84
CA MET A 282 17.33 16.79 -2.65
C MET A 282 17.03 18.11 -1.95
N GLY A 283 17.40 18.29 -0.68
CA GLY A 283 17.07 19.48 0.12
C GLY A 283 15.58 19.58 0.46
N LEU A 284 14.88 18.43 0.58
CA LEU A 284 13.46 18.33 0.87
C LEU A 284 13.22 17.81 2.29
N SER A 285 12.02 18.07 2.81
CA SER A 285 11.55 17.45 4.04
C SER A 285 11.11 16.01 3.80
N CYS A 286 11.46 15.09 4.73
CA CYS A 286 10.87 13.79 4.87
C CYS A 286 10.09 13.71 6.18
N TYR A 287 8.83 13.28 6.11
CA TYR A 287 7.94 13.18 7.28
C TYR A 287 7.82 11.71 7.69
N GLU A 288 8.09 11.42 8.96
CA GLU A 288 7.85 10.12 9.57
C GLU A 288 6.48 10.13 10.26
N THR A 289 5.53 9.32 9.80
CA THR A 289 4.17 9.27 10.33
C THR A 289 3.85 7.91 10.95
N PRO A 290 2.78 7.77 11.73
CA PRO A 290 2.22 6.46 12.04
C PRO A 290 1.84 5.70 10.77
N THR A 291 1.59 4.39 10.89
CA THR A 291 0.99 3.60 9.82
C THR A 291 -0.45 4.03 9.60
N GLY A 292 -0.83 4.22 8.35
CA GLY A 292 -2.18 4.61 7.94
C GLY A 292 -2.20 5.81 7.00
N TRP A 293 -2.88 5.64 5.88
CA TRP A 293 -2.84 6.61 4.77
C TRP A 293 -3.43 7.99 5.09
N LYS A 294 -4.31 8.08 6.12
CA LYS A 294 -4.90 9.34 6.60
C LYS A 294 -3.85 10.39 6.98
N PHE A 295 -2.72 9.97 7.57
CA PHE A 295 -1.64 10.89 7.96
C PHE A 295 -0.95 11.52 6.73
N PHE A 296 -0.76 10.72 5.68
CA PHE A 296 -0.24 11.24 4.42
C PHE A 296 -1.24 12.17 3.74
N GLY A 297 -2.54 11.87 3.82
CA GLY A 297 -3.61 12.70 3.28
C GLY A 297 -3.56 14.13 3.81
N ASN A 298 -3.38 14.30 5.13
CA ASN A 298 -3.24 15.63 5.77
C ASN A 298 -2.03 16.39 5.21
N LEU A 299 -0.86 15.75 5.14
CA LEU A 299 0.36 16.37 4.61
C LEU A 299 0.25 16.74 3.13
N MET A 300 -0.45 15.91 2.33
CA MET A 300 -0.72 16.18 0.92
C MET A 300 -1.69 17.35 0.73
N ASP A 301 -2.75 17.43 1.54
CA ASP A 301 -3.74 18.52 1.49
C ASP A 301 -3.13 19.87 1.90
N ASP A 302 -2.17 19.86 2.82
CA ASP A 302 -1.39 21.04 3.20
C ASP A 302 -0.24 21.37 2.22
N GLY A 303 -0.07 20.58 1.16
CA GLY A 303 0.95 20.81 0.13
C GLY A 303 2.39 20.51 0.56
N ARG A 304 2.61 19.84 1.69
CA ARG A 304 3.94 19.51 2.22
C ARG A 304 4.58 18.30 1.56
N VAL A 305 3.77 17.38 1.06
CA VAL A 305 4.20 16.08 0.54
C VAL A 305 3.63 15.81 -0.84
N THR A 306 4.47 15.32 -1.72
CA THR A 306 4.07 14.82 -3.03
C THR A 306 4.07 13.30 -3.10
N LEU A 307 5.12 12.64 -2.58
CA LEU A 307 5.28 11.19 -2.61
C LEU A 307 5.25 10.62 -1.21
N CYS A 308 4.60 9.48 -1.04
CA CYS A 308 4.57 8.77 0.23
C CYS A 308 4.49 7.26 0.04
N GLY A 309 4.90 6.52 1.08
CA GLY A 309 4.84 5.07 1.03
C GLY A 309 4.97 4.40 2.39
N GLU A 310 4.60 3.13 2.39
CA GLU A 310 4.63 2.22 3.53
C GLU A 310 5.39 0.94 3.15
N GLU A 311 6.03 0.33 4.13
CA GLU A 311 6.73 -0.96 3.99
C GLU A 311 5.78 -2.10 3.60
N SER A 312 4.49 -1.91 3.79
CA SER A 312 3.43 -2.86 3.47
C SER A 312 2.98 -2.80 2.00
N PHE A 313 3.91 -2.50 1.10
CA PHE A 313 3.69 -2.45 -0.35
C PHE A 313 2.77 -1.31 -0.83
N GLY A 314 2.48 -0.33 0.02
CA GLY A 314 1.69 0.85 -0.33
C GLY A 314 2.57 2.03 -0.75
N THR A 315 2.36 2.56 -1.96
CA THR A 315 3.06 3.75 -2.46
C THR A 315 2.05 4.64 -3.18
N GLY A 316 2.23 5.94 -3.13
CA GLY A 316 1.34 6.87 -3.81
C GLY A 316 1.88 8.29 -3.88
N SER A 317 1.10 9.17 -4.48
CA SER A 317 1.39 10.59 -4.54
C SER A 317 0.13 11.44 -4.36
N ASN A 318 0.30 12.75 -4.41
CA ASN A 318 -0.80 13.71 -4.27
C ASN A 318 -1.81 13.73 -5.44
N HIS A 319 -1.67 12.83 -6.43
CA HIS A 319 -2.64 12.69 -7.54
C HIS A 319 -4.00 12.18 -7.04
N VAL A 320 -3.99 11.31 -6.03
CA VAL A 320 -5.16 10.85 -5.28
C VAL A 320 -4.91 10.99 -3.76
N ARG A 321 -5.81 10.48 -2.91
CA ARG A 321 -5.62 10.45 -1.44
C ARG A 321 -5.61 9.04 -0.89
N GLU A 322 -5.22 8.09 -1.73
CA GLU A 322 -5.04 6.68 -1.42
C GLU A 322 -3.68 6.19 -1.95
N LYS A 323 -3.23 5.03 -1.49
CA LYS A 323 -2.17 4.24 -2.13
C LYS A 323 -2.62 3.89 -3.54
N ASP A 324 -1.66 3.71 -4.46
CA ASP A 324 -1.99 3.38 -5.84
C ASP A 324 -0.96 2.41 -6.43
N GLY A 325 -1.34 1.13 -6.51
CA GLY A 325 -0.45 0.08 -6.97
C GLY A 325 -0.07 0.22 -8.44
N LEU A 326 -1.04 0.43 -9.32
CA LEU A 326 -0.77 0.52 -10.75
C LEU A 326 -0.06 1.82 -11.14
N TRP A 327 -0.29 2.92 -10.40
CA TRP A 327 0.50 4.15 -10.54
C TRP A 327 1.99 3.89 -10.27
N ALA A 328 2.32 3.15 -9.21
CA ALA A 328 3.70 2.79 -8.90
C ALA A 328 4.34 1.94 -10.01
N VAL A 329 3.61 0.99 -10.56
CA VAL A 329 4.02 0.17 -11.71
C VAL A 329 4.30 1.04 -12.93
N LEU A 330 3.41 1.97 -13.27
CA LEU A 330 3.61 2.91 -14.38
C LEU A 330 4.78 3.86 -14.15
N PHE A 331 5.01 4.25 -12.91
CA PHE A 331 6.17 5.08 -12.56
C PHE A 331 7.49 4.33 -12.79
N TRP A 332 7.58 3.07 -12.34
CA TRP A 332 8.73 2.22 -12.63
C TRP A 332 8.95 2.04 -14.13
N LEU A 333 7.90 1.75 -14.90
CA LEU A 333 7.99 1.64 -16.35
C LEU A 333 8.46 2.96 -17.00
N ASN A 334 8.02 4.10 -16.49
CA ASN A 334 8.49 5.41 -16.96
C ASN A 334 9.98 5.64 -16.66
N ILE A 335 10.44 5.28 -15.45
CA ILE A 335 11.88 5.34 -15.10
C ILE A 335 12.70 4.44 -16.01
N LEU A 336 12.26 3.20 -16.21
CA LEU A 336 12.91 2.23 -17.12
C LEU A 336 12.95 2.74 -18.56
N ALA A 337 11.87 3.37 -19.03
CA ALA A 337 11.82 3.97 -20.38
C ALA A 337 12.82 5.13 -20.56
N VAL A 338 13.07 5.91 -19.51
CA VAL A 338 14.03 7.02 -19.54
C VAL A 338 15.46 6.52 -19.36
N ARG A 339 15.68 5.60 -18.42
CA ARG A 339 17.03 5.16 -18.03
C ARG A 339 17.61 4.08 -18.95
N GLN A 340 16.76 3.33 -19.65
CA GLN A 340 17.16 2.27 -20.59
C GLN A 340 18.11 1.24 -19.96
N THR A 341 17.83 0.81 -18.72
CA THR A 341 18.63 -0.15 -17.95
C THR A 341 17.72 -1.11 -17.17
N SER A 342 18.27 -2.11 -16.48
CA SER A 342 17.48 -3.08 -15.71
C SER A 342 17.04 -2.52 -14.37
N VAL A 343 16.00 -3.14 -13.78
CA VAL A 343 15.53 -2.84 -12.42
C VAL A 343 16.67 -2.99 -11.42
N ALA A 344 17.41 -4.10 -11.45
CA ALA A 344 18.53 -4.35 -10.54
C ALA A 344 19.62 -3.28 -10.66
N ALA A 345 19.96 -2.86 -11.90
CA ALA A 345 20.96 -1.80 -12.10
C ALA A 345 20.50 -0.47 -11.48
N ILE A 346 19.22 -0.10 -11.64
CA ILE A 346 18.66 1.12 -11.00
C ILE A 346 18.79 1.05 -9.49
N VAL A 347 18.48 -0.10 -8.88
CA VAL A 347 18.57 -0.29 -7.44
C VAL A 347 20.01 -0.25 -6.95
N HIS A 348 20.95 -0.95 -7.63
CA HIS A 348 22.36 -0.93 -7.26
C HIS A 348 23.00 0.47 -7.41
N GLU A 349 22.64 1.23 -8.45
CA GLU A 349 23.08 2.61 -8.60
C GLU A 349 22.52 3.51 -7.49
N HIS A 350 21.26 3.31 -7.11
CA HIS A 350 20.65 4.00 -5.99
C HIS A 350 21.38 3.70 -4.68
N TRP A 351 21.67 2.43 -4.39
CA TRP A 351 22.43 2.06 -3.19
C TRP A 351 23.86 2.64 -3.20
N LYS A 352 24.51 2.67 -4.38
CA LYS A 352 25.83 3.28 -4.52
C LYS A 352 25.82 4.79 -4.22
N GLU A 353 24.75 5.48 -4.57
CA GLU A 353 24.59 6.93 -4.36
C GLU A 353 24.18 7.27 -2.92
N PHE A 354 23.21 6.54 -2.35
CA PHE A 354 22.60 6.87 -1.06
C PHE A 354 22.96 5.92 0.09
N GLY A 355 23.68 4.84 -0.18
CA GLY A 355 23.88 3.70 0.71
C GLY A 355 22.69 2.74 0.69
N ARG A 356 22.91 1.51 1.17
CA ARG A 356 21.86 0.51 1.29
C ARG A 356 21.27 0.50 2.69
N ASN A 357 19.96 0.59 2.80
CA ASN A 357 19.24 0.28 4.02
C ASN A 357 18.80 -1.20 3.92
N TYR A 358 19.57 -2.10 4.55
CA TYR A 358 19.09 -3.47 4.74
C TYR A 358 17.84 -3.42 5.59
N TYR A 359 16.80 -4.07 5.15
CA TYR A 359 15.49 -4.00 5.77
C TYR A 359 14.80 -5.35 5.73
N SER A 360 14.13 -5.72 6.82
CA SER A 360 13.26 -6.89 6.88
C SER A 360 12.16 -6.68 7.91
N ARG A 361 11.00 -7.24 7.65
CA ARG A 361 9.88 -7.35 8.59
C ARG A 361 9.65 -8.82 8.92
N HIS A 362 9.60 -9.13 10.20
CA HIS A 362 9.28 -10.44 10.73
C HIS A 362 7.94 -10.40 11.43
N ASP A 363 6.96 -11.13 10.92
CA ASP A 363 5.61 -11.23 11.47
C ASP A 363 5.45 -12.56 12.24
N TYR A 364 4.97 -12.47 13.47
CA TYR A 364 4.61 -13.61 14.33
C TYR A 364 3.11 -13.57 14.55
N GLU A 365 2.39 -14.36 13.78
CA GLU A 365 0.92 -14.35 13.73
C GLU A 365 0.29 -15.33 14.73
N GLY A 366 -0.97 -15.08 15.12
CA GLY A 366 -1.74 -15.97 15.99
C GLY A 366 -1.10 -16.13 17.38
N VAL A 367 -0.47 -15.06 17.90
CA VAL A 367 0.10 -15.04 19.25
C VAL A 367 -0.98 -14.66 20.25
N ASP A 368 -0.96 -15.26 21.45
CA ASP A 368 -1.79 -14.81 22.55
C ASP A 368 -1.59 -13.32 22.83
N SER A 369 -2.69 -12.57 22.94
CA SER A 369 -2.64 -11.11 23.04
C SER A 369 -1.90 -10.63 24.29
N ALA A 370 -2.02 -11.32 25.42
CA ALA A 370 -1.29 -10.95 26.65
C ALA A 370 0.21 -11.23 26.52
N ALA A 371 0.58 -12.34 25.87
CA ALA A 371 1.97 -12.66 25.56
C ALA A 371 2.56 -11.62 24.58
N ALA A 372 1.81 -11.21 23.58
CA ALA A 372 2.23 -10.20 22.61
C ALA A 372 2.47 -8.83 23.28
N GLU A 373 1.57 -8.37 24.13
CA GLU A 373 1.77 -7.14 24.93
C GLU A 373 3.00 -7.25 25.84
N GLN A 374 3.22 -8.40 26.48
CA GLN A 374 4.37 -8.61 27.35
C GLN A 374 5.71 -8.56 26.58
N VAL A 375 5.74 -8.99 25.31
CA VAL A 375 6.90 -8.85 24.41
C VAL A 375 7.29 -7.39 24.27
N LEU A 376 6.33 -6.49 23.96
CA LEU A 376 6.61 -5.06 23.84
C LEU A 376 6.96 -4.45 25.21
N GLN A 377 6.28 -4.86 26.26
CA GLN A 377 6.53 -4.35 27.61
C GLN A 377 7.96 -4.67 28.07
N ASN A 378 8.50 -5.85 27.77
CA ASN A 378 9.89 -6.18 28.09
C ASN A 378 10.90 -5.22 27.45
N VAL A 379 10.62 -4.72 26.26
CA VAL A 379 11.47 -3.71 25.61
C VAL A 379 11.31 -2.35 26.28
N ARG A 380 10.07 -1.95 26.62
CA ARG A 380 9.77 -0.69 27.35
C ARG A 380 10.48 -0.64 28.70
N ASP A 381 10.50 -1.75 29.44
CA ASP A 381 11.14 -1.84 30.76
C ASP A 381 12.66 -1.58 30.69
N GLN A 382 13.26 -1.66 29.50
CA GLN A 382 14.69 -1.44 29.26
C GLN A 382 15.01 -0.03 28.71
N PHE A 383 14.03 0.86 28.49
CA PHE A 383 14.23 2.18 27.91
C PHE A 383 15.27 3.04 28.64
N ALA A 384 15.39 2.88 29.95
CA ALA A 384 16.36 3.62 30.75
C ALA A 384 17.76 2.99 30.75
N THR A 385 17.88 1.72 30.35
CA THR A 385 19.14 0.94 30.50
C THR A 385 19.83 0.66 29.17
N LEU A 386 19.09 0.53 28.07
CA LEU A 386 19.65 0.26 26.74
C LEU A 386 20.46 1.41 26.14
N PRO A 387 20.08 2.70 26.27
CA PRO A 387 20.85 3.79 25.69
C PRO A 387 22.32 3.79 26.19
N GLY A 388 23.26 3.92 25.25
CA GLY A 388 24.69 3.84 25.51
C GLY A 388 25.27 2.41 25.56
N GLN A 389 24.44 1.38 25.56
CA GLN A 389 24.93 -0.01 25.49
C GLN A 389 25.18 -0.45 24.03
N MET A 390 26.08 -1.44 23.89
CA MET A 390 26.32 -2.13 22.62
C MET A 390 25.30 -3.26 22.46
N LEU A 391 24.47 -3.19 21.44
CA LEU A 391 23.50 -4.20 21.05
C LEU A 391 23.70 -4.54 19.56
N ALA A 392 23.79 -5.81 19.21
CA ALA A 392 24.08 -6.25 17.84
C ALA A 392 25.33 -5.60 17.22
N GLY A 393 26.36 -5.32 18.03
CA GLY A 393 27.58 -4.63 17.61
C GLY A 393 27.45 -3.13 17.34
N ARG A 394 26.32 -2.51 17.70
CA ARG A 394 26.00 -1.08 17.51
C ARG A 394 25.66 -0.43 18.84
N GLU A 395 26.01 0.85 19.00
CA GLU A 395 25.64 1.61 20.19
C GLU A 395 24.19 2.11 20.09
N VAL A 396 23.36 1.78 21.08
CA VAL A 396 21.99 2.27 21.20
C VAL A 396 22.00 3.77 21.50
N ALA A 397 21.38 4.57 20.66
CA ALA A 397 21.26 6.02 20.85
C ALA A 397 20.11 6.36 21.79
N SER A 398 18.93 5.76 21.55
CA SER A 398 17.72 6.01 22.33
C SER A 398 16.71 4.89 22.16
N CYS A 399 15.76 4.83 23.08
CA CYS A 399 14.58 3.96 22.98
C CYS A 399 13.36 4.81 23.30
N ASP A 400 12.27 4.60 22.57
CA ASP A 400 11.01 5.31 22.79
C ASP A 400 9.78 4.50 22.38
N ASP A 401 8.61 4.99 22.80
CA ASP A 401 7.32 4.60 22.25
C ASP A 401 6.89 5.71 21.30
N PHE A 402 6.86 5.43 20.00
CA PHE A 402 6.62 6.43 18.98
C PHE A 402 5.29 7.14 19.16
N ALA A 403 5.34 8.44 19.24
CA ALA A 403 4.19 9.31 19.24
C ALA A 403 4.33 10.36 18.11
N TYR A 404 3.23 10.67 17.48
CA TYR A 404 3.17 11.60 16.37
C TYR A 404 2.22 12.74 16.68
N THR A 405 2.68 13.96 16.50
CA THR A 405 1.84 15.15 16.48
C THR A 405 1.72 15.61 15.04
N ASP A 406 0.51 15.59 14.49
CA ASP A 406 0.27 15.98 13.11
C ASP A 406 0.54 17.50 12.95
N PRO A 407 1.44 17.90 12.03
CA PRO A 407 1.80 19.31 11.88
C PRO A 407 0.72 20.15 11.18
N VAL A 408 -0.37 19.53 10.72
CA VAL A 408 -1.47 20.21 10.02
C VAL A 408 -2.63 20.52 10.97
N ASP A 409 -3.10 19.49 11.71
CA ASP A 409 -4.27 19.63 12.59
C ASP A 409 -3.95 19.55 14.09
N SER A 410 -2.66 19.34 14.43
CA SER A 410 -2.17 19.19 15.81
C SER A 410 -2.75 17.99 16.58
N SER A 411 -3.37 17.05 15.89
CA SER A 411 -3.82 15.79 16.51
C SER A 411 -2.62 14.95 16.98
N VAL A 412 -2.80 14.19 18.06
CA VAL A 412 -1.73 13.41 18.67
C VAL A 412 -2.08 11.92 18.66
N SER A 413 -1.26 11.13 17.99
CA SER A 413 -1.32 9.65 17.99
C SER A 413 -0.19 9.11 18.84
N ARG A 414 -0.50 8.33 19.89
CA ARG A 414 0.46 7.74 20.83
C ARG A 414 0.53 6.23 20.66
N ASN A 415 1.58 5.61 21.21
CA ASN A 415 1.77 4.15 21.26
C ASN A 415 1.77 3.52 19.85
N GLN A 416 2.43 4.16 18.90
CA GLN A 416 2.45 3.73 17.50
C GLN A 416 3.53 2.69 17.20
N GLY A 417 4.36 2.35 18.17
CA GLY A 417 5.37 1.31 18.11
C GLY A 417 6.55 1.58 19.04
N VAL A 418 7.13 0.53 19.55
CA VAL A 418 8.31 0.56 20.43
C VAL A 418 9.56 0.57 19.57
N ARG A 419 10.46 1.55 19.74
CA ARG A 419 11.66 1.70 18.92
C ARG A 419 12.94 1.59 19.75
N VAL A 420 13.93 0.90 19.19
CA VAL A 420 15.33 0.93 19.62
C VAL A 420 16.13 1.54 18.47
N LEU A 421 16.67 2.73 18.69
CA LEU A 421 17.39 3.52 17.69
C LEU A 421 18.88 3.49 17.96
N PHE A 422 19.69 3.26 16.93
CA PHE A 422 21.16 3.19 17.04
C PHE A 422 21.83 4.45 16.49
N LYS A 423 23.05 4.73 16.95
CA LYS A 423 23.82 5.94 16.54
C LYS A 423 24.17 5.96 15.05
N ASP A 424 24.25 4.81 14.40
CA ASP A 424 24.52 4.69 12.98
C ASP A 424 23.28 4.85 12.09
N GLY A 425 22.10 5.09 12.72
CA GLY A 425 20.82 5.20 12.03
C GLY A 425 20.09 3.88 11.82
N SER A 426 20.67 2.75 12.28
CA SER A 426 19.96 1.45 12.30
C SER A 426 18.83 1.47 13.32
N ARG A 427 17.80 0.59 13.14
CA ARG A 427 16.63 0.57 14.02
C ARG A 427 16.09 -0.84 14.22
N ILE A 428 15.55 -1.10 15.41
CA ILE A 428 14.66 -2.23 15.68
C ILE A 428 13.34 -1.65 16.16
N ILE A 429 12.22 -2.06 15.53
CA ILE A 429 10.89 -1.56 15.86
C ILE A 429 9.96 -2.73 16.14
N PHE A 430 9.17 -2.63 17.20
CA PHE A 430 8.18 -3.62 17.60
C PHE A 430 6.79 -2.99 17.52
N ARG A 431 5.86 -3.67 16.85
CA ARG A 431 4.46 -3.25 16.77
C ARG A 431 3.54 -4.44 16.98
N LEU A 432 2.33 -4.15 17.49
CA LEU A 432 1.23 -5.08 17.47
C LEU A 432 0.27 -4.70 16.36
N SER A 433 -0.21 -5.70 15.65
CA SER A 433 -1.23 -5.57 14.61
C SER A 433 -2.31 -6.62 14.86
N GLY A 434 -3.58 -6.27 14.64
CA GLY A 434 -4.69 -7.19 14.80
C GLY A 434 -4.86 -7.66 16.25
N THR A 435 -5.75 -7.02 16.98
CA THR A 435 -6.22 -7.50 18.30
C THR A 435 -7.58 -8.21 18.15
N GLY A 436 -7.80 -8.83 16.98
CA GLY A 436 -9.04 -9.50 16.62
C GLY A 436 -9.26 -10.82 17.35
N THR A 437 -10.36 -11.48 17.06
CA THR A 437 -10.79 -12.77 17.64
C THR A 437 -9.84 -13.94 17.40
N SER A 438 -8.86 -13.79 16.49
CA SER A 438 -7.89 -14.83 16.10
C SER A 438 -6.49 -14.68 16.70
N GLY A 439 -6.30 -13.80 17.70
CA GLY A 439 -5.00 -13.52 18.32
C GLY A 439 -4.33 -12.26 17.78
N ALA A 440 -3.15 -11.90 18.35
CA ALA A 440 -2.35 -10.76 17.96
C ALA A 440 -1.25 -11.17 16.98
N THR A 441 -0.81 -10.23 16.14
CA THR A 441 0.40 -10.35 15.33
C THR A 441 1.46 -9.41 15.88
N ILE A 442 2.60 -9.97 16.29
CA ILE A 442 3.79 -9.17 16.62
C ILE A 442 4.56 -8.94 15.32
N ARG A 443 4.85 -7.67 15.02
CA ARG A 443 5.69 -7.27 13.89
C ARG A 443 7.00 -6.68 14.39
N ILE A 444 8.11 -7.27 13.95
CA ILE A 444 9.45 -6.76 14.24
C ILE A 444 10.04 -6.27 12.93
N TYR A 445 10.40 -4.99 12.91
CA TYR A 445 11.05 -4.36 11.77
C TYR A 445 12.52 -4.13 12.12
N LEU A 446 13.39 -4.54 11.22
CA LEU A 446 14.82 -4.50 11.38
C LEU A 446 15.42 -3.68 10.24
N GLU A 447 16.24 -2.69 10.57
CA GLU A 447 16.89 -1.84 9.59
C GLU A 447 18.34 -1.60 9.95
N SER A 448 19.26 -1.85 9.00
CA SER A 448 20.69 -1.59 9.13
C SER A 448 21.19 -0.80 7.94
N TYR A 449 21.77 0.37 8.20
CA TYR A 449 22.38 1.18 7.15
C TYR A 449 23.82 0.75 6.85
N GLU A 450 24.14 0.63 5.54
CA GLU A 450 25.47 0.32 5.06
C GLU A 450 25.88 1.35 3.98
N ALA A 451 26.95 2.08 4.26
CA ALA A 451 27.50 3.08 3.36
C ALA A 451 28.53 2.50 2.38
N ASP A 452 29.16 1.37 2.74
CA ASP A 452 30.22 0.75 1.94
C ASP A 452 29.60 -0.05 0.78
N ALA A 453 29.75 0.47 -0.44
CA ALA A 453 29.21 -0.16 -1.63
C ALA A 453 29.70 -1.59 -1.90
N SER A 454 30.87 -1.97 -1.36
CA SER A 454 31.38 -3.34 -1.48
C SER A 454 30.58 -4.37 -0.67
N LYS A 455 29.71 -3.91 0.20
CA LYS A 455 28.85 -4.73 1.08
C LYS A 455 27.36 -4.64 0.72
N HIS A 456 27.02 -4.03 -0.40
CA HIS A 456 25.60 -3.86 -0.80
C HIS A 456 24.97 -5.13 -1.36
N ASP A 457 25.75 -6.17 -1.72
CA ASP A 457 25.27 -7.40 -2.35
C ASP A 457 25.02 -8.55 -1.35
N LEU A 458 25.09 -8.30 -0.03
CA LEU A 458 24.80 -9.32 0.97
C LEU A 458 23.29 -9.65 0.97
N ASP A 459 22.99 -10.87 1.37
CA ASP A 459 21.60 -11.24 1.70
C ASP A 459 21.10 -10.39 2.90
N ALA A 460 19.84 -9.98 2.86
CA ALA A 460 19.28 -9.10 3.89
C ALA A 460 19.21 -9.80 5.26
N GLN A 461 18.88 -11.10 5.30
CA GLN A 461 18.80 -11.84 6.55
C GLN A 461 20.19 -12.04 7.16
N ASP A 462 21.21 -12.28 6.33
CA ASP A 462 22.61 -12.38 6.78
C ASP A 462 23.12 -11.04 7.32
N ALA A 463 22.85 -9.94 6.62
CA ALA A 463 23.25 -8.59 7.04
C ALA A 463 22.55 -8.16 8.35
N LEU A 464 21.35 -8.64 8.61
CA LEU A 464 20.53 -8.33 9.78
C LEU A 464 20.64 -9.38 10.90
N ALA A 465 21.36 -10.48 10.72
CA ALA A 465 21.37 -11.64 11.65
C ALA A 465 21.63 -11.24 13.12
N ALA A 466 22.59 -10.36 13.37
CA ALA A 466 22.88 -9.89 14.72
C ALA A 466 21.73 -9.08 15.33
N MET A 467 21.03 -8.28 14.52
CA MET A 467 19.86 -7.49 14.96
C MET A 467 18.64 -8.36 15.20
N ILE A 468 18.44 -9.39 14.37
CA ILE A 468 17.38 -10.39 14.55
C ILE A 468 17.54 -11.10 15.89
N THR A 469 18.76 -11.56 16.19
CA THR A 469 19.10 -12.19 17.47
C THR A 469 18.84 -11.24 18.64
N ALA A 470 19.35 -10.02 18.56
CA ALA A 470 19.18 -9.00 19.60
C ALA A 470 17.70 -8.63 19.84
N ALA A 471 16.91 -8.51 18.78
CA ALA A 471 15.48 -8.25 18.91
C ALA A 471 14.75 -9.35 19.68
N GLY A 472 15.06 -10.62 19.38
CA GLY A 472 14.52 -11.77 20.11
C GLY A 472 14.91 -11.81 21.59
N GLU A 473 16.15 -11.44 21.90
CA GLU A 473 16.69 -11.44 23.28
C GLU A 473 16.06 -10.33 24.14
N ILE A 474 16.10 -9.06 23.68
CA ILE A 474 15.57 -7.92 24.47
C ILE A 474 14.05 -8.02 24.68
N SER A 475 13.33 -8.58 23.73
CA SER A 475 11.88 -8.77 23.80
C SER A 475 11.48 -10.06 24.53
N ARG A 476 12.39 -11.00 24.69
CA ARG A 476 12.13 -12.37 25.19
C ARG A 476 11.06 -13.11 24.39
N LEU A 477 10.95 -12.80 23.10
CA LEU A 477 9.90 -13.26 22.20
C LEU A 477 9.70 -14.78 22.29
N ARG A 478 10.75 -15.57 22.06
CA ARG A 478 10.66 -17.03 22.10
C ARG A 478 10.11 -17.57 23.43
N LYS A 479 10.56 -16.99 24.56
CA LYS A 479 10.13 -17.43 25.90
C LYS A 479 8.65 -17.19 26.13
N LEU A 480 8.10 -16.10 25.59
CA LEU A 480 6.73 -15.67 25.84
C LEU A 480 5.74 -16.26 24.86
N THR A 481 6.14 -16.42 23.61
CA THR A 481 5.25 -16.86 22.52
C THR A 481 5.41 -18.33 22.14
N GLY A 482 6.53 -18.97 22.54
CA GLY A 482 6.90 -20.31 22.08
C GLY A 482 7.27 -20.40 20.60
N ARG A 483 7.38 -19.27 19.90
CA ARG A 483 7.70 -19.21 18.47
C ARG A 483 9.23 -19.19 18.29
N ASP A 484 9.74 -20.10 17.47
CA ASP A 484 11.18 -20.20 17.14
C ASP A 484 11.53 -19.40 15.87
N ALA A 485 10.54 -19.15 15.01
CA ALA A 485 10.68 -18.44 13.76
C ALA A 485 9.45 -17.57 13.47
N PRO A 486 9.58 -16.51 12.67
CA PRO A 486 8.43 -15.74 12.19
C PRO A 486 7.55 -16.57 11.26
N THR A 487 6.26 -16.23 11.21
CA THR A 487 5.29 -16.83 10.27
C THR A 487 5.53 -16.33 8.86
N VAL A 488 5.87 -15.02 8.73
CA VAL A 488 6.14 -14.36 7.46
C VAL A 488 7.38 -13.48 7.60
N ILE A 489 8.23 -13.49 6.58
CA ILE A 489 9.38 -12.58 6.41
C ILE A 489 9.18 -11.80 5.10
N THR A 490 9.27 -10.46 5.18
CA THR A 490 9.21 -9.57 4.02
C THR A 490 10.32 -8.53 4.05
#